data_a3ec0822feb428f4651d81f1e9833a96
#
_entry.id   a3ec0822feb428f4651d81f1e9833a96
#
_cell.length_a   1.000
_cell.length_b   1.000
_cell.length_c   1.000
_cell.angle_alpha   90.00
_cell.angle_beta   90.00
_cell.angle_gamma   90.00
#
_symmetry.space_group_name_H-M   'P 1'
#
loop_
_entity.id
_entity.type
_entity.pdbx_description
1 polymer ?
#
loop_
_entity_poly.entity_id
_entity_poly.type
_entity_poly.pdbx_seq_one_letter_code
_entity_poly.pdbx_strand_id
1 'polypeptide(L)'
;MTFSLSLTKEQKEASGLLQIGTFLEYFDLMLYVHMALVLNELFFPKTDPKTASLLMAFTFCSTYVFRPLGALFFGYIGDCIGRKTTVILTMMLMATSCILIASLPTYDQIGITAAWLVTACRVIQGISSMGEIIGAEIYLTEVIPLPLRYCIVGLIGCASRLGMVAALAVAMLMTSHELFNWRYAFWAAAGLALIGSVSRMRLRETPEFLNGKRSESKNDIKLSPSPQKVDRKLIMASFLIYAGPPACLFFIYIFCADLLKQLGQTGHQIIQQNLFISIVEFVILLGTVLLSTRIHPLKIIKVKSIFFLFFAISLPFLMTYPLSPSLLFMIQLIGVSLILTAVPAVAALIIHYPIYQRFRYTSIIYALARALMSIIIAFGLVFLTDAFGYWGLSMLLVPVTLGFIWGVKHFEKLEGVRLNFAKE
;
A
#
# COMPACT_ATOMS: atom_id res chain seq x y z
N MET A 1 -19.34 2.84 32.92
CA MET A 1 -18.46 3.94 32.49
C MET A 1 -18.79 4.23 31.03
N THR A 2 -19.54 5.27 30.74
CA THR A 2 -19.79 5.76 29.39
C THR A 2 -18.48 6.38 28.89
N PHE A 3 -17.68 5.59 28.17
CA PHE A 3 -16.53 6.13 27.46
C PHE A 3 -17.04 7.14 26.43
N SER A 4 -16.66 8.39 26.59
CA SER A 4 -16.88 9.43 25.59
C SER A 4 -16.18 8.96 24.30
N LEU A 5 -16.96 8.56 23.31
CA LEU A 5 -16.53 8.15 21.96
C LEU A 5 -15.97 9.33 21.13
N SER A 6 -15.61 10.44 21.76
CA SER A 6 -15.13 11.64 21.08
C SER A 6 -13.61 11.74 21.16
N LEU A 7 -12.99 11.81 19.99
CA LEU A 7 -11.56 12.12 19.85
C LEU A 7 -11.28 13.53 20.36
N THR A 8 -10.13 13.72 21.00
CA THR A 8 -9.63 15.06 21.35
C THR A 8 -9.33 15.87 20.08
N LYS A 9 -9.26 17.20 20.22
CA LYS A 9 -8.91 18.08 19.09
C LYS A 9 -7.56 17.71 18.48
N GLU A 10 -6.56 17.40 19.32
CA GLU A 10 -5.22 16.99 18.88
C GLU A 10 -5.24 15.66 18.11
N GLN A 11 -6.03 14.68 18.56
CA GLN A 11 -6.18 13.38 17.88
C GLN A 11 -6.89 13.53 16.52
N LYS A 12 -7.90 14.39 16.42
CA LYS A 12 -8.58 14.71 15.14
C LYS A 12 -7.62 15.38 14.17
N GLU A 13 -6.86 16.36 14.62
CA GLU A 13 -5.88 17.07 13.82
C GLU A 13 -4.77 16.12 13.32
N ALA A 14 -4.20 15.32 14.21
CA ALA A 14 -3.18 14.33 13.84
C ALA A 14 -3.72 13.31 12.82
N SER A 15 -4.93 12.78 13.04
CA SER A 15 -5.58 11.85 12.12
C SER A 15 -5.77 12.47 10.74
N GLY A 16 -6.30 13.70 10.67
CA GLY A 16 -6.51 14.40 9.40
C GLY A 16 -5.20 14.65 8.64
N LEU A 17 -4.17 15.15 9.33
CA LEU A 17 -2.86 15.44 8.74
C LEU A 17 -2.18 14.18 8.17
N LEU A 18 -2.27 13.06 8.88
CA LEU A 18 -1.68 11.80 8.45
C LEU A 18 -2.44 11.17 7.29
N GLN A 19 -3.78 11.23 7.29
CA GLN A 19 -4.60 10.73 6.18
C GLN A 19 -4.37 11.54 4.90
N ILE A 20 -4.34 12.88 4.99
CA ILE A 20 -4.05 13.74 3.84
C ILE A 20 -2.67 13.41 3.27
N GLY A 21 -1.67 13.23 4.11
CA GLY A 21 -0.35 12.89 3.61
C GLY A 21 -0.26 11.53 2.95
N THR A 22 -0.90 10.52 3.50
CA THR A 22 -0.95 9.20 2.84
C THR A 22 -1.71 9.25 1.51
N PHE A 23 -2.77 10.05 1.43
CA PHE A 23 -3.45 10.33 0.16
C PHE A 23 -2.48 10.92 -0.86
N LEU A 24 -1.72 11.95 -0.48
CA LEU A 24 -0.77 12.64 -1.37
C LEU A 24 0.38 11.72 -1.81
N GLU A 25 0.90 10.90 -0.90
CA GLU A 25 1.93 9.91 -1.22
C GLU A 25 1.46 8.93 -2.30
N TYR A 26 0.27 8.35 -2.12
CA TYR A 26 -0.26 7.39 -3.08
C TYR A 26 -0.71 8.04 -4.38
N PHE A 27 -1.18 9.29 -4.33
CA PHE A 27 -1.47 10.08 -5.51
C PHE A 27 -0.23 10.25 -6.38
N ASP A 28 0.88 10.73 -5.81
CA ASP A 28 2.13 10.94 -6.55
C ASP A 28 2.73 9.62 -7.06
N LEU A 29 2.79 8.60 -6.19
CA LEU A 29 3.34 7.30 -6.55
C LEU A 29 2.57 6.67 -7.73
N MET A 30 1.25 6.75 -7.72
CA MET A 30 0.39 6.17 -8.74
C MET A 30 0.27 7.05 -9.98
N LEU A 31 0.39 8.37 -9.84
CA LEU A 31 0.43 9.29 -10.98
C LEU A 31 1.54 8.89 -11.96
N TYR A 32 2.75 8.63 -11.46
CA TYR A 32 3.84 8.15 -12.30
C TYR A 32 3.50 6.81 -12.96
N VAL A 33 2.94 5.86 -12.21
CA VAL A 33 2.59 4.53 -12.74
C VAL A 33 1.59 4.63 -13.90
N HIS A 34 0.57 5.46 -13.75
CA HIS A 34 -0.47 5.62 -14.77
C HIS A 34 0.01 6.48 -15.97
N MET A 35 0.96 7.37 -15.75
CA MET A 35 1.60 8.15 -16.78
C MET A 35 2.86 7.51 -17.36
N ALA A 36 3.20 6.29 -16.95
CA ALA A 36 4.46 5.63 -17.31
C ALA A 36 4.69 5.53 -18.81
N LEU A 37 3.64 5.32 -19.61
CA LEU A 37 3.75 5.30 -21.08
C LEU A 37 4.31 6.62 -21.60
N VAL A 38 3.70 7.75 -21.23
CA VAL A 38 4.09 9.09 -21.66
C VAL A 38 5.50 9.45 -21.12
N LEU A 39 5.75 9.16 -19.84
CA LEU A 39 7.03 9.48 -19.21
C LEU A 39 8.18 8.65 -19.76
N ASN A 40 7.92 7.40 -20.13
CA ASN A 40 8.96 6.56 -20.73
C ASN A 40 9.34 7.06 -22.14
N GLU A 41 8.40 7.53 -22.94
CA GLU A 41 8.69 8.15 -24.23
C GLU A 41 9.51 9.45 -24.11
N LEU A 42 9.34 10.17 -23.00
CA LEU A 42 10.02 11.45 -22.73
C LEU A 42 11.41 11.30 -22.12
N PHE A 43 11.62 10.28 -21.28
CA PHE A 43 12.85 10.15 -20.47
C PHE A 43 13.75 9.01 -20.87
N PHE A 44 13.28 8.05 -21.67
CA PHE A 44 14.09 6.89 -22.09
C PHE A 44 14.37 6.94 -23.60
N PRO A 45 15.46 6.29 -24.06
CA PRO A 45 15.76 6.20 -25.47
C PRO A 45 14.65 5.47 -26.23
N LYS A 46 14.39 5.91 -27.45
CA LYS A 46 13.52 5.20 -28.37
C LYS A 46 14.17 3.87 -28.75
N THR A 47 13.66 2.81 -28.23
CA THR A 47 14.16 1.44 -28.42
C THR A 47 13.06 0.57 -29.04
N ASP A 48 13.45 -0.66 -29.40
CA ASP A 48 12.49 -1.68 -29.85
C ASP A 48 11.40 -1.94 -28.78
N PRO A 49 10.19 -2.38 -29.15
CA PRO A 49 9.06 -2.56 -28.23
C PRO A 49 9.38 -3.48 -27.04
N LYS A 50 10.25 -4.47 -27.23
CA LYS A 50 10.66 -5.41 -26.18
C LYS A 50 11.53 -4.72 -25.12
N THR A 51 12.51 -3.93 -25.55
CA THR A 51 13.38 -3.15 -24.64
C THR A 51 12.59 -2.06 -23.93
N ALA A 52 11.64 -1.39 -24.62
CA ALA A 52 10.75 -0.42 -24.00
C ALA A 52 9.90 -1.04 -22.87
N SER A 53 9.35 -2.25 -23.10
CA SER A 53 8.59 -2.98 -22.08
C SER A 53 9.46 -3.38 -20.88
N LEU A 54 10.71 -3.80 -21.11
CA LEU A 54 11.65 -4.10 -20.04
C LEU A 54 12.03 -2.87 -19.21
N LEU A 55 12.25 -1.72 -19.85
CA LEU A 55 12.52 -0.45 -19.17
C LEU A 55 11.34 0.00 -18.32
N MET A 56 10.11 -0.14 -18.84
CA MET A 56 8.88 0.11 -18.07
C MET A 56 8.81 -0.78 -16.83
N ALA A 57 9.01 -2.09 -17.01
CA ALA A 57 9.01 -3.04 -15.90
C ALA A 57 10.10 -2.71 -14.87
N PHE A 58 11.31 -2.37 -15.31
CA PHE A 58 12.40 -1.97 -14.44
C PHE A 58 12.07 -0.70 -13.64
N THR A 59 11.56 0.33 -14.28
CA THR A 59 11.20 1.60 -13.63
C THR A 59 10.07 1.39 -12.62
N PHE A 60 9.08 0.57 -12.94
CA PHE A 60 8.02 0.19 -12.01
C PHE A 60 8.56 -0.61 -10.82
N CYS A 61 9.33 -1.66 -11.08
CA CYS A 61 9.90 -2.53 -10.06
C CYS A 61 10.88 -1.78 -9.15
N SER A 62 11.65 -0.82 -9.69
CA SER A 62 12.65 -0.08 -8.91
C SER A 62 12.05 0.55 -7.65
N THR A 63 10.86 1.13 -7.75
CA THR A 63 10.17 1.73 -6.59
C THR A 63 9.88 0.70 -5.49
N TYR A 64 9.51 -0.54 -5.84
CA TYR A 64 9.19 -1.58 -4.86
C TYR A 64 10.42 -2.31 -4.32
N VAL A 65 11.42 -2.55 -5.17
CA VAL A 65 12.66 -3.26 -4.82
C VAL A 65 13.49 -2.49 -3.79
N PHE A 66 13.47 -1.15 -3.83
CA PHE A 66 14.21 -0.32 -2.89
C PHE A 66 13.45 -0.02 -1.58
N ARG A 67 12.16 -0.38 -1.48
CA ARG A 67 11.38 -0.23 -0.24
C ARG A 67 11.99 -0.92 0.98
N PRO A 68 12.55 -2.14 0.91
CA PRO A 68 13.22 -2.75 2.07
C PRO A 68 14.39 -1.94 2.61
N LEU A 69 15.17 -1.24 1.75
CA LEU A 69 16.21 -0.33 2.19
C LEU A 69 15.61 0.88 2.93
N GLY A 70 14.53 1.45 2.40
CA GLY A 70 13.77 2.49 3.08
C GLY A 70 13.24 2.05 4.44
N ALA A 71 12.73 0.82 4.51
CA ALA A 71 12.23 0.23 5.75
C ALA A 71 13.32 0.06 6.82
N LEU A 72 14.53 -0.33 6.43
CA LEU A 72 15.68 -0.42 7.34
C LEU A 72 16.07 0.97 7.85
N PHE A 73 16.22 1.94 6.96
CA PHE A 73 16.69 3.28 7.30
C PHE A 73 15.66 4.05 8.13
N PHE A 74 14.43 4.17 7.65
CA PHE A 74 13.36 4.89 8.35
C PHE A 74 12.78 4.10 9.54
N GLY A 75 12.88 2.77 9.51
CA GLY A 75 12.58 1.93 10.66
C GLY A 75 13.49 2.24 11.84
N TYR A 76 14.79 2.40 11.58
CA TYR A 76 15.75 2.80 12.60
C TYR A 76 15.50 4.23 13.11
N ILE A 77 15.30 5.19 12.21
CA ILE A 77 15.01 6.58 12.58
C ILE A 77 13.73 6.66 13.43
N GLY A 78 12.67 5.94 13.01
CA GLY A 78 11.39 5.94 13.72
C GLY A 78 11.45 5.35 15.13
N ASP A 79 12.31 4.36 15.34
CA ASP A 79 12.48 3.73 16.66
C ASP A 79 13.47 4.50 17.57
N CYS A 80 14.49 5.17 17.01
CA CYS A 80 15.52 5.85 17.79
C CYS A 80 15.26 7.36 17.98
N ILE A 81 14.78 8.04 16.92
CA ILE A 81 14.62 9.51 16.91
C ILE A 81 13.17 9.90 17.21
N GLY A 82 12.19 9.22 16.57
CA GLY A 82 10.78 9.43 16.82
C GLY A 82 9.90 9.30 15.58
N ARG A 83 8.62 9.06 15.82
CA ARG A 83 7.63 8.83 14.76
C ARG A 83 7.37 10.10 13.97
N LYS A 84 7.22 11.25 14.68
CA LYS A 84 7.02 12.57 14.08
C LYS A 84 8.14 12.93 13.09
N THR A 85 9.38 12.80 13.51
CA THR A 85 10.57 13.17 12.71
C THR A 85 10.63 12.34 11.43
N THR A 86 10.36 11.04 11.53
CA THR A 86 10.36 10.11 10.39
C THR A 86 9.34 10.54 9.34
N VAL A 87 8.09 10.77 9.76
CA VAL A 87 6.99 11.14 8.84
C VAL A 87 7.26 12.49 8.16
N ILE A 88 7.82 13.47 8.85
CA ILE A 88 8.16 14.77 8.24
C ILE A 88 9.29 14.60 7.21
N LEU A 89 10.36 13.89 7.59
CA LEU A 89 11.53 13.70 6.73
C LEU A 89 11.18 12.95 5.44
N THR A 90 10.40 11.88 5.54
CA THR A 90 9.98 11.09 4.37
C THR A 90 9.11 11.90 3.43
N MET A 91 8.21 12.74 3.94
CA MET A 91 7.38 13.59 3.10
C MET A 91 8.17 14.71 2.42
N MET A 92 9.16 15.27 3.10
CA MET A 92 10.07 16.24 2.45
C MET A 92 10.88 15.61 1.32
N LEU A 93 11.36 14.37 1.49
CA LEU A 93 12.04 13.63 0.43
C LEU A 93 11.11 13.36 -0.76
N MET A 94 9.85 13.00 -0.50
CA MET A 94 8.84 12.83 -1.53
C MET A 94 8.60 14.13 -2.28
N ALA A 95 8.34 15.24 -1.57
CA ALA A 95 8.13 16.54 -2.18
C ALA A 95 9.31 16.98 -3.06
N THR A 96 10.54 16.77 -2.57
CA THR A 96 11.76 17.08 -3.33
C THR A 96 11.84 16.28 -4.63
N SER A 97 11.54 14.98 -4.58
CA SER A 97 11.56 14.13 -5.78
C SER A 97 10.49 14.52 -6.79
N CYS A 98 9.29 14.95 -6.34
CA CYS A 98 8.24 15.46 -7.24
C CYS A 98 8.67 16.75 -7.94
N ILE A 99 9.27 17.70 -7.21
CA ILE A 99 9.81 18.95 -7.76
C ILE A 99 10.88 18.63 -8.83
N LEU A 100 11.79 17.69 -8.50
CA LEU A 100 12.82 17.28 -9.44
C LEU A 100 12.21 16.68 -10.70
N ILE A 101 11.30 15.72 -10.60
CA ILE A 101 10.65 15.10 -11.76
C ILE A 101 9.94 16.16 -12.62
N ALA A 102 9.18 17.09 -12.02
CA ALA A 102 8.50 18.15 -12.72
C ALA A 102 9.45 19.09 -13.50
N SER A 103 10.67 19.27 -12.99
CA SER A 103 11.68 20.18 -13.54
C SER A 103 12.68 19.50 -14.48
N LEU A 104 12.68 18.13 -14.56
CA LEU A 104 13.67 17.41 -15.34
C LEU A 104 13.59 17.73 -16.83
N PRO A 105 14.76 17.97 -17.49
CA PRO A 105 14.85 17.97 -18.93
C PRO A 105 14.57 16.59 -19.51
N THR A 106 14.00 16.54 -20.71
CA THR A 106 13.68 15.27 -21.40
C THR A 106 14.93 14.61 -22.01
N TYR A 107 14.76 13.37 -22.47
CA TYR A 107 15.82 12.63 -23.17
C TYR A 107 16.35 13.39 -24.39
N ASP A 108 15.50 14.07 -25.15
CA ASP A 108 15.92 14.85 -26.33
C ASP A 108 16.85 16.02 -25.98
N GLN A 109 16.81 16.51 -24.71
CA GLN A 109 17.61 17.64 -24.24
C GLN A 109 18.94 17.22 -23.61
N ILE A 110 18.93 16.16 -22.79
CA ILE A 110 20.13 15.75 -22.01
C ILE A 110 20.51 14.27 -22.19
N GLY A 111 19.88 13.56 -23.13
CA GLY A 111 20.19 12.18 -23.45
C GLY A 111 19.93 11.22 -22.28
N ILE A 112 20.78 10.17 -22.17
CA ILE A 112 20.65 9.09 -21.18
C ILE A 112 20.66 9.60 -19.72
N THR A 113 21.19 10.78 -19.47
CA THR A 113 21.19 11.40 -18.13
C THR A 113 19.77 11.63 -17.62
N ALA A 114 18.81 11.94 -18.50
CA ALA A 114 17.40 12.07 -18.14
C ALA A 114 16.84 10.76 -17.53
N ALA A 115 17.15 9.61 -18.15
CA ALA A 115 16.71 8.31 -17.65
C ALA A 115 17.29 7.99 -16.27
N TRP A 116 18.57 8.29 -16.04
CA TRP A 116 19.19 8.09 -14.73
C TRP A 116 18.59 8.99 -13.66
N LEU A 117 18.35 10.27 -13.97
CA LEU A 117 17.77 11.21 -13.01
C LEU A 117 16.34 10.84 -12.62
N VAL A 118 15.49 10.50 -13.58
CA VAL A 118 14.11 10.08 -13.28
C VAL A 118 14.12 8.78 -12.47
N THR A 119 15.00 7.83 -12.79
CA THR A 119 15.14 6.58 -12.02
C THR A 119 15.60 6.86 -10.59
N ALA A 120 16.57 7.75 -10.39
CA ALA A 120 17.02 8.15 -9.06
C ALA A 120 15.87 8.78 -8.24
N CYS A 121 15.06 9.65 -8.84
CA CYS A 121 13.88 10.22 -8.18
C CYS A 121 12.88 9.10 -7.78
N ARG A 122 12.65 8.11 -8.64
CA ARG A 122 11.77 6.96 -8.35
C ARG A 122 12.30 6.11 -7.20
N VAL A 123 13.60 5.89 -7.12
CA VAL A 123 14.25 5.20 -6.01
C VAL A 123 14.05 5.97 -4.70
N ILE A 124 14.24 7.30 -4.71
CA ILE A 124 14.02 8.17 -3.53
C ILE A 124 12.55 8.08 -3.09
N GLN A 125 11.59 8.15 -4.01
CA GLN A 125 10.16 7.96 -3.70
C GLN A 125 9.88 6.59 -3.09
N GLY A 126 10.45 5.51 -3.63
CA GLY A 126 10.31 4.16 -3.09
C GLY A 126 10.88 4.02 -1.67
N ILE A 127 12.05 4.60 -1.40
CA ILE A 127 12.69 4.61 -0.08
C ILE A 127 11.85 5.41 0.91
N SER A 128 11.41 6.63 0.55
CA SER A 128 10.66 7.52 1.45
C SER A 128 9.27 6.99 1.80
N SER A 129 8.62 6.25 0.92
CA SER A 129 7.27 5.73 1.14
C SER A 129 7.13 4.84 2.38
N MET A 130 8.23 4.19 2.82
CA MET A 130 8.17 3.30 3.99
C MET A 130 8.02 4.04 5.32
N GLY A 131 8.55 5.26 5.43
CA GLY A 131 8.36 6.07 6.63
C GLY A 131 7.00 6.75 6.68
N GLU A 132 6.38 6.94 5.53
CA GLU A 132 5.12 7.66 5.42
C GLU A 132 3.92 6.81 5.88
N ILE A 133 3.60 5.73 5.15
CA ILE A 133 2.41 4.91 5.45
C ILE A 133 2.56 4.18 6.78
N ILE A 134 3.68 3.51 7.00
CA ILE A 134 3.92 2.76 8.24
C ILE A 134 4.04 3.71 9.43
N GLY A 135 4.69 4.86 9.24
CA GLY A 135 4.78 5.90 10.26
C GLY A 135 3.42 6.44 10.68
N ALA A 136 2.51 6.69 9.73
CA ALA A 136 1.16 7.13 10.01
C ALA A 136 0.35 6.06 10.75
N GLU A 137 0.41 4.80 10.30
CA GLU A 137 -0.28 3.68 10.94
C GLU A 137 0.19 3.45 12.37
N ILE A 138 1.51 3.47 12.62
CA ILE A 138 2.09 3.32 13.97
C ILE A 138 1.70 4.51 14.84
N TYR A 139 1.88 5.74 14.35
CA TYR A 139 1.54 6.95 15.09
C TYR A 139 0.09 6.93 15.60
N LEU A 140 -0.86 6.64 14.70
CA LEU A 140 -2.27 6.58 15.08
C LEU A 140 -2.58 5.38 15.98
N THR A 141 -1.89 4.25 15.81
CA THR A 141 -2.03 3.10 16.71
C THR A 141 -1.62 3.45 18.14
N GLU A 142 -0.59 4.29 18.32
CA GLU A 142 -0.08 4.73 19.63
C GLU A 142 -0.91 5.86 20.26
N VAL A 143 -1.56 6.70 19.44
CA VAL A 143 -2.26 7.92 19.93
C VAL A 143 -3.76 7.69 20.13
N ILE A 144 -4.39 6.84 19.33
CA ILE A 144 -5.85 6.65 19.34
C ILE A 144 -6.25 5.51 20.28
N PRO A 145 -7.17 5.73 21.24
CA PRO A 145 -7.64 4.66 22.12
C PRO A 145 -8.63 3.71 21.41
N LEU A 146 -8.77 2.49 21.96
CA LEU A 146 -9.87 1.58 21.58
C LEU A 146 -11.21 2.15 22.00
N PRO A 147 -12.30 1.89 21.26
CA PRO A 147 -12.40 1.06 20.04
C PRO A 147 -12.15 1.83 18.74
N LEU A 148 -12.00 3.16 18.77
CA LEU A 148 -11.88 4.00 17.59
C LEU A 148 -10.55 3.77 16.82
N ARG A 149 -9.53 3.21 17.50
CA ARG A 149 -8.21 2.93 16.92
C ARG A 149 -8.31 2.18 15.60
N TYR A 150 -9.08 1.09 15.55
CA TYR A 150 -9.18 0.26 14.34
C TYR A 150 -9.76 1.03 13.15
N CYS A 151 -10.81 1.80 13.40
CA CYS A 151 -11.42 2.61 12.35
C CYS A 151 -10.46 3.71 11.87
N ILE A 152 -9.90 4.50 12.80
CA ILE A 152 -9.05 5.66 12.47
C ILE A 152 -7.75 5.22 11.76
N VAL A 153 -7.10 4.14 12.21
CA VAL A 153 -5.93 3.58 11.51
C VAL A 153 -6.35 2.99 10.16
N GLY A 154 -7.52 2.35 10.08
CA GLY A 154 -8.07 1.83 8.82
C GLY A 154 -8.32 2.93 7.78
N LEU A 155 -8.67 4.15 8.20
CA LEU A 155 -8.86 5.29 7.28
C LEU A 155 -7.56 5.70 6.57
N ILE A 156 -6.37 5.36 7.09
CA ILE A 156 -5.08 5.52 6.37
C ILE A 156 -5.11 4.67 5.09
N GLY A 157 -5.59 3.42 5.18
CA GLY A 157 -5.79 2.58 4.00
C GLY A 157 -6.82 3.14 3.01
N CYS A 158 -7.91 3.75 3.50
CA CYS A 158 -8.88 4.43 2.63
C CYS A 158 -8.27 5.65 1.94
N ALA A 159 -7.48 6.45 2.65
CA ALA A 159 -6.79 7.61 2.09
C ALA A 159 -5.81 7.20 0.98
N SER A 160 -5.06 6.10 1.18
CA SER A 160 -4.16 5.57 0.14
C SER A 160 -4.93 5.15 -1.13
N ARG A 161 -6.08 4.49 -0.98
CA ARG A 161 -6.93 4.11 -2.13
C ARG A 161 -7.53 5.31 -2.85
N LEU A 162 -7.98 6.29 -2.09
CA LEU A 162 -8.50 7.54 -2.67
C LEU A 162 -7.41 8.27 -3.47
N GLY A 163 -6.17 8.29 -2.98
CA GLY A 163 -5.02 8.82 -3.72
C GLY A 163 -4.78 8.09 -5.04
N MET A 164 -4.87 6.76 -5.05
CA MET A 164 -4.76 5.96 -6.27
C MET A 164 -5.88 6.29 -7.28
N VAL A 165 -7.12 6.37 -6.81
CA VAL A 165 -8.28 6.74 -7.65
C VAL A 165 -8.10 8.12 -8.26
N ALA A 166 -7.67 9.10 -7.46
CA ALA A 166 -7.41 10.45 -7.92
C ALA A 166 -6.29 10.51 -8.97
N ALA A 167 -5.20 9.76 -8.76
CA ALA A 167 -4.10 9.66 -9.72
C ALA A 167 -4.55 9.06 -11.06
N LEU A 168 -5.37 8.01 -11.02
CA LEU A 168 -5.91 7.38 -12.22
C LEU A 168 -6.88 8.31 -12.97
N ALA A 169 -7.71 9.06 -12.24
CA ALA A 169 -8.60 10.06 -12.81
C ALA A 169 -7.82 11.19 -13.50
N VAL A 170 -6.75 11.70 -12.87
CA VAL A 170 -5.87 12.71 -13.46
C VAL A 170 -5.16 12.15 -14.69
N ALA A 171 -4.61 10.94 -14.64
CA ALA A 171 -3.96 10.31 -15.78
C ALA A 171 -4.94 10.13 -16.97
N MET A 172 -6.19 9.74 -16.69
CA MET A 172 -7.24 9.65 -17.71
C MET A 172 -7.54 11.01 -18.36
N LEU A 173 -7.65 12.08 -17.56
CA LEU A 173 -7.86 13.44 -18.09
C LEU A 173 -6.67 13.92 -18.95
N MET A 174 -5.45 13.60 -18.53
CA MET A 174 -4.24 13.99 -19.26
C MET A 174 -4.07 13.25 -20.59
N THR A 175 -4.57 12.01 -20.68
CA THR A 175 -4.51 11.23 -21.93
C THR A 175 -5.65 11.54 -22.89
N SER A 176 -6.72 12.19 -22.44
CA SER A 176 -7.87 12.57 -23.27
C SER A 176 -7.77 13.93 -23.97
N HIS A 177 -6.86 14.79 -23.53
CA HIS A 177 -6.67 16.14 -24.08
C HIS A 177 -5.20 16.42 -24.37
N GLU A 178 -4.85 16.63 -25.64
CA GLU A 178 -3.50 16.98 -26.10
C GLU A 178 -2.95 18.32 -25.56
N LEU A 179 -3.79 19.12 -24.91
CA LEU A 179 -3.47 20.47 -24.41
C LEU A 179 -2.79 20.48 -23.03
N PHE A 180 -2.78 19.37 -22.29
CA PHE A 180 -2.24 19.36 -20.93
C PHE A 180 -0.77 18.89 -20.88
N ASN A 181 0.09 19.78 -20.41
CA ASN A 181 1.48 19.42 -20.13
C ASN A 181 1.56 18.54 -18.87
N TRP A 182 2.10 17.33 -19.01
CA TRP A 182 2.30 16.36 -17.92
C TRP A 182 3.01 16.94 -16.68
N ARG A 183 3.84 17.97 -16.86
CA ARG A 183 4.54 18.65 -15.77
C ARG A 183 3.60 19.28 -14.75
N TYR A 184 2.43 19.79 -15.19
CA TYR A 184 1.47 20.40 -14.26
C TYR A 184 0.96 19.42 -13.22
N ALA A 185 0.80 18.14 -13.55
CA ALA A 185 0.38 17.12 -12.59
C ALA A 185 1.44 16.90 -11.49
N PHE A 186 2.73 16.88 -11.86
CA PHE A 186 3.83 16.74 -10.89
C PHE A 186 4.08 18.02 -10.08
N TRP A 187 3.91 19.20 -10.67
CA TRP A 187 3.95 20.47 -9.92
C TRP A 187 2.81 20.57 -8.90
N ALA A 188 1.60 20.14 -9.27
CA ALA A 188 0.49 20.06 -8.33
C ALA A 188 0.78 19.07 -7.19
N ALA A 189 1.28 17.88 -7.51
CA ALA A 189 1.71 16.88 -6.51
C ALA A 189 2.79 17.43 -5.57
N ALA A 190 3.81 18.12 -6.11
CA ALA A 190 4.87 18.75 -5.33
C ALA A 190 4.34 19.85 -4.39
N GLY A 191 3.46 20.73 -4.89
CA GLY A 191 2.83 21.76 -4.06
C GLY A 191 2.01 21.18 -2.91
N LEU A 192 1.21 20.17 -3.20
CA LEU A 192 0.42 19.46 -2.19
C LEU A 192 1.32 18.75 -1.16
N ALA A 193 2.40 18.09 -1.60
CA ALA A 193 3.34 17.43 -0.71
C ALA A 193 4.08 18.42 0.21
N LEU A 194 4.45 19.60 -0.29
CA LEU A 194 5.04 20.68 0.52
C LEU A 194 4.06 21.17 1.59
N ILE A 195 2.81 21.45 1.21
CA ILE A 195 1.76 21.86 2.15
C ILE A 195 1.56 20.77 3.22
N GLY A 196 1.50 19.52 2.81
CA GLY A 196 1.41 18.37 3.71
C GLY A 196 2.59 18.28 4.69
N SER A 197 3.83 18.50 4.22
CA SER A 197 5.04 18.50 5.07
C SER A 197 5.00 19.60 6.13
N VAL A 198 4.68 20.84 5.71
CA VAL A 198 4.59 21.99 6.64
C VAL A 198 3.47 21.78 7.67
N SER A 199 2.33 21.26 7.24
CA SER A 199 1.21 20.99 8.14
C SER A 199 1.57 19.96 9.21
N ARG A 200 2.40 18.97 8.89
CA ARG A 200 2.86 17.91 9.82
C ARG A 200 3.89 18.39 10.85
N MET A 201 4.52 19.54 10.65
CA MET A 201 5.37 20.13 11.69
C MET A 201 4.59 20.41 12.98
N ARG A 202 3.26 20.56 12.90
CA ARG A 202 2.35 20.71 14.04
C ARG A 202 2.12 19.42 14.83
N LEU A 203 2.46 18.25 14.28
CA LEU A 203 2.34 16.98 15.01
C LEU A 203 3.21 17.01 16.26
N ARG A 204 2.73 16.38 17.34
CA ARG A 204 3.50 16.11 18.54
C ARG A 204 4.03 14.68 18.49
N GLU A 205 5.13 14.40 19.21
CA GLU A 205 5.61 13.02 19.30
C GLU A 205 4.64 12.15 20.11
N THR A 206 4.62 10.84 19.85
CA THR A 206 3.67 9.93 20.49
C THR A 206 3.93 9.79 21.99
N PRO A 207 2.88 9.81 22.84
CA PRO A 207 3.05 9.66 24.30
C PRO A 207 3.71 8.33 24.69
N GLU A 208 3.40 7.24 23.96
CA GLU A 208 3.99 5.93 24.22
C GLU A 208 5.51 5.97 24.03
N PHE A 209 5.99 6.60 22.96
CA PHE A 209 7.41 6.74 22.68
C PHE A 209 8.12 7.61 23.73
N LEU A 210 7.51 8.76 24.12
CA LEU A 210 8.07 9.66 25.13
C LEU A 210 8.13 9.01 26.52
N ASN A 211 7.07 8.29 26.91
CA ASN A 211 7.02 7.61 28.21
C ASN A 211 8.04 6.47 28.27
N GLY A 212 8.16 5.72 27.18
CA GLY A 212 9.19 4.71 27.07
C GLY A 212 10.59 5.29 27.29
N LYS A 213 10.94 6.36 26.57
CA LYS A 213 12.24 7.03 26.69
C LYS A 213 12.51 7.60 28.10
N ARG A 214 11.47 8.08 28.80
CA ARG A 214 11.57 8.53 30.20
C ARG A 214 11.82 7.39 31.20
N SER A 215 11.24 6.22 30.96
CA SER A 215 11.46 5.04 31.81
C SER A 215 12.89 4.52 31.70
N GLU A 216 13.51 4.61 30.53
CA GLU A 216 14.92 4.29 30.34
C GLU A 216 15.85 5.26 31.05
N SER A 217 15.56 6.58 31.02
CA SER A 217 16.35 7.60 31.67
C SER A 217 16.32 7.55 33.20
N LYS A 218 15.30 6.93 33.81
CA LYS A 218 15.18 6.80 35.27
C LYS A 218 15.86 5.54 35.82
N ASN A 219 16.13 4.56 35.02
CA ASN A 219 16.93 3.40 35.41
C ASN A 219 18.37 3.62 34.98
N ASP A 220 19.10 4.38 35.83
CA ASP A 220 20.52 4.67 35.71
C ASP A 220 21.39 3.39 35.81
N ILE A 221 21.29 2.46 34.92
CA ILE A 221 22.31 1.44 34.65
C ILE A 221 22.16 0.95 33.20
N LYS A 222 23.16 1.34 32.38
CA LYS A 222 23.64 0.61 31.19
C LYS A 222 22.77 -0.54 30.72
N LEU A 223 21.92 -0.29 29.75
CA LEU A 223 21.69 -1.26 28.67
C LEU A 223 20.81 -0.53 27.66
N SER A 224 21.35 -0.30 26.45
CA SER A 224 20.45 -0.29 25.27
C SER A 224 19.48 -1.44 25.47
N PRO A 225 18.14 -1.25 25.34
CA PRO A 225 17.19 -2.29 25.64
C PRO A 225 17.63 -3.53 24.88
N SER A 226 17.94 -4.61 25.60
CA SER A 226 18.35 -5.85 24.98
C SER A 226 17.25 -6.19 23.99
N PRO A 227 17.56 -6.45 22.69
CA PRO A 227 16.56 -6.63 21.67
C PRO A 227 15.61 -7.73 22.13
N GLN A 228 14.39 -7.35 22.49
CA GLN A 228 13.37 -8.33 22.89
C GLN A 228 13.17 -9.25 21.68
N LYS A 229 13.36 -10.55 21.92
CA LYS A 229 13.18 -11.55 20.87
C LYS A 229 11.70 -11.56 20.45
N VAL A 230 11.44 -11.09 19.27
CA VAL A 230 10.10 -11.18 18.66
C VAL A 230 9.85 -12.61 18.22
N ASP A 231 8.66 -13.13 18.52
CA ASP A 231 8.28 -14.49 18.10
C ASP A 231 8.33 -14.62 16.58
N ARG A 232 9.01 -15.67 16.10
CA ARG A 232 9.08 -15.97 14.65
C ARG A 232 7.71 -16.22 14.04
N LYS A 233 6.76 -16.76 14.80
CA LYS A 233 5.38 -16.96 14.33
C LYS A 233 4.66 -15.64 14.10
N LEU A 234 4.90 -14.63 14.94
CA LEU A 234 4.36 -13.29 14.77
C LEU A 234 4.88 -12.63 13.47
N ILE A 235 6.20 -12.75 13.22
CA ILE A 235 6.83 -12.24 12.00
C ILE A 235 6.24 -12.93 10.75
N MET A 236 6.15 -14.25 10.77
CA MET A 236 5.59 -15.04 9.66
C MET A 236 4.11 -14.73 9.43
N ALA A 237 3.32 -14.59 10.48
CA ALA A 237 1.90 -14.25 10.38
C ALA A 237 1.70 -12.87 9.75
N SER A 238 2.47 -11.87 10.18
CA SER A 238 2.44 -10.54 9.57
C SER A 238 2.88 -10.57 8.11
N PHE A 239 3.96 -11.30 7.79
CA PHE A 239 4.45 -11.46 6.42
C PHE A 239 3.38 -12.03 5.50
N LEU A 240 2.71 -13.10 5.89
CA LEU A 240 1.66 -13.75 5.10
C LEU A 240 0.44 -12.86 4.91
N ILE A 241 0.07 -12.05 5.90
CA ILE A 241 -1.02 -11.07 5.77
C ILE A 241 -0.62 -9.96 4.78
N TYR A 242 0.61 -9.42 4.86
CA TYR A 242 1.06 -8.37 3.96
C TYR A 242 1.40 -8.89 2.54
N ALA A 243 1.56 -10.20 2.35
CA ALA A 243 1.74 -10.83 1.05
C ALA A 243 0.43 -10.92 0.23
N GLY A 244 -0.73 -10.89 0.88
CA GLY A 244 -2.04 -10.99 0.20
C GLY A 244 -2.35 -9.87 -0.79
N PRO A 245 -2.25 -8.58 -0.40
CA PRO A 245 -2.63 -7.47 -1.27
C PRO A 245 -1.93 -7.43 -2.64
N PRO A 246 -0.60 -7.61 -2.78
CA PRO A 246 0.05 -7.61 -4.08
C PRO A 246 -0.50 -8.68 -5.03
N ALA A 247 -0.81 -9.86 -4.50
CA ALA A 247 -1.37 -10.96 -5.28
C ALA A 247 -2.72 -10.60 -5.90
N CYS A 248 -3.62 -10.04 -5.08
CA CYS A 248 -4.92 -9.62 -5.53
C CYS A 248 -4.85 -8.45 -6.53
N LEU A 249 -4.03 -7.43 -6.23
CA LEU A 249 -3.90 -6.26 -7.09
C LEU A 249 -3.35 -6.62 -8.47
N PHE A 250 -2.33 -7.47 -8.53
CA PHE A 250 -1.78 -7.91 -9.81
C PHE A 250 -2.82 -8.66 -10.64
N PHE A 251 -3.53 -9.61 -10.01
CA PHE A 251 -4.59 -10.36 -10.69
C PHE A 251 -5.70 -9.43 -11.21
N ILE A 252 -6.25 -8.55 -10.35
CA ILE A 252 -7.41 -7.72 -10.67
C ILE A 252 -7.08 -6.65 -11.70
N TYR A 253 -5.94 -5.92 -11.52
CA TYR A 253 -5.66 -4.72 -12.31
C TYR A 253 -4.71 -4.97 -13.49
N ILE A 254 -3.79 -5.94 -13.40
CA ILE A 254 -2.79 -6.18 -14.44
C ILE A 254 -3.19 -7.37 -15.30
N PHE A 255 -3.42 -8.53 -14.69
CA PHE A 255 -3.73 -9.74 -15.45
C PHE A 255 -5.08 -9.62 -16.17
N CYS A 256 -6.14 -9.14 -15.51
CA CYS A 256 -7.42 -8.92 -16.18
C CYS A 256 -7.35 -7.83 -17.26
N ALA A 257 -6.51 -6.79 -17.08
CA ALA A 257 -6.29 -5.78 -18.11
C ALA A 257 -5.62 -6.35 -19.35
N ASP A 258 -4.66 -7.26 -19.20
CA ASP A 258 -4.02 -7.95 -20.31
C ASP A 258 -5.02 -8.83 -21.09
N LEU A 259 -5.87 -9.57 -20.39
CA LEU A 259 -6.96 -10.33 -21.01
C LEU A 259 -7.96 -9.44 -21.75
N LEU A 260 -8.33 -8.28 -21.19
CA LEU A 260 -9.21 -7.32 -21.86
C LEU A 260 -8.58 -6.79 -23.14
N LYS A 261 -7.27 -6.55 -23.15
CA LYS A 261 -6.51 -6.15 -24.34
C LYS A 261 -6.54 -7.25 -25.41
N GLN A 262 -6.36 -8.52 -25.02
CA GLN A 262 -6.46 -9.69 -25.94
C GLN A 262 -7.87 -9.84 -26.53
N LEU A 263 -8.91 -9.41 -25.80
CA LEU A 263 -10.30 -9.37 -26.28
C LEU A 263 -10.61 -8.13 -27.15
N GLY A 264 -9.60 -7.34 -27.54
CA GLY A 264 -9.75 -6.21 -28.44
C GLY A 264 -10.22 -4.90 -27.78
N GLN A 265 -10.22 -4.82 -26.43
CA GLN A 265 -10.54 -3.57 -25.75
C GLN A 265 -9.43 -2.54 -25.94
N THR A 266 -9.81 -1.28 -26.15
CA THR A 266 -8.87 -0.17 -26.26
C THR A 266 -8.26 0.18 -24.90
N GLY A 267 -7.06 0.76 -24.91
CA GLY A 267 -6.42 1.22 -23.67
C GLY A 267 -7.32 2.16 -22.85
N HIS A 268 -8.07 3.03 -23.52
CA HIS A 268 -9.01 3.94 -22.86
C HIS A 268 -10.14 3.20 -22.14
N GLN A 269 -10.73 2.18 -22.77
CA GLN A 269 -11.79 1.35 -22.18
C GLN A 269 -11.27 0.58 -20.96
N ILE A 270 -10.05 0.03 -21.03
CA ILE A 270 -9.40 -0.65 -19.91
C ILE A 270 -9.17 0.30 -18.74
N ILE A 271 -8.69 1.52 -19.00
CA ILE A 271 -8.48 2.53 -17.96
C ILE A 271 -9.81 2.94 -17.30
N GLN A 272 -10.87 3.14 -18.09
CA GLN A 272 -12.21 3.44 -17.58
C GLN A 272 -12.73 2.32 -16.67
N GLN A 273 -12.60 1.07 -17.10
CA GLN A 273 -13.02 -0.09 -16.32
C GLN A 273 -12.25 -0.18 -15.01
N ASN A 274 -10.90 -0.03 -15.04
CA ASN A 274 -10.06 -0.04 -13.85
C ASN A 274 -10.36 1.12 -12.90
N LEU A 275 -10.71 2.31 -13.42
CA LEU A 275 -11.14 3.43 -12.60
C LEU A 275 -12.43 3.11 -11.84
N PHE A 276 -13.43 2.54 -12.54
CA PHE A 276 -14.67 2.13 -11.90
C PHE A 276 -14.43 1.07 -10.80
N ILE A 277 -13.64 0.04 -11.11
CA ILE A 277 -13.26 -1.01 -10.14
C ILE A 277 -12.54 -0.42 -8.91
N SER A 278 -11.66 0.57 -9.12
CA SER A 278 -10.95 1.25 -8.02
C SER A 278 -11.87 2.08 -7.14
N ILE A 279 -12.89 2.72 -7.72
CA ILE A 279 -13.92 3.43 -6.96
C ILE A 279 -14.73 2.45 -6.11
N VAL A 280 -15.14 1.32 -6.69
CA VAL A 280 -15.85 0.27 -5.95
C VAL A 280 -14.97 -0.30 -4.83
N GLU A 281 -13.68 -0.54 -5.08
CA GLU A 281 -12.73 -0.97 -4.05
C GLU A 281 -12.70 0.03 -2.88
N PHE A 282 -12.60 1.32 -3.18
CA PHE A 282 -12.57 2.37 -2.15
C PHE A 282 -13.86 2.38 -1.31
N VAL A 283 -15.02 2.31 -1.95
CA VAL A 283 -16.33 2.31 -1.24
C VAL A 283 -16.47 1.09 -0.33
N ILE A 284 -16.10 -0.10 -0.82
CA ILE A 284 -16.15 -1.34 -0.03
C ILE A 284 -15.15 -1.28 1.12
N LEU A 285 -13.93 -0.78 0.88
CA LEU A 285 -12.91 -0.62 1.93
C LEU A 285 -13.40 0.33 3.02
N LEU A 286 -13.96 1.48 2.63
CA LEU A 286 -14.54 2.45 3.57
C LEU A 286 -15.66 1.80 4.40
N GLY A 287 -16.56 1.05 3.77
CA GLY A 287 -17.60 0.30 4.46
C GLY A 287 -17.04 -0.71 5.46
N THR A 288 -15.99 -1.46 5.09
CA THR A 288 -15.33 -2.42 6.01
C THR A 288 -14.62 -1.72 7.18
N VAL A 289 -14.02 -0.55 6.94
CA VAL A 289 -13.39 0.27 7.98
C VAL A 289 -14.44 0.82 8.95
N LEU A 290 -15.56 1.32 8.46
CA LEU A 290 -16.65 1.77 9.30
C LEU A 290 -17.27 0.60 10.09
N LEU A 291 -17.40 -0.57 9.49
CA LEU A 291 -17.87 -1.78 10.17
C LEU A 291 -16.97 -2.21 11.33
N SER A 292 -15.67 -1.89 11.27
CA SER A 292 -14.72 -2.22 12.34
C SER A 292 -14.98 -1.48 13.67
N THR A 293 -15.88 -0.48 13.69
CA THR A 293 -16.36 0.14 14.91
C THR A 293 -17.34 -0.75 15.70
N ARG A 294 -17.98 -1.71 15.02
CA ARG A 294 -18.97 -2.62 15.60
C ARG A 294 -18.48 -4.06 15.67
N ILE A 295 -17.67 -4.50 14.71
CA ILE A 295 -17.19 -5.86 14.60
C ILE A 295 -15.66 -5.84 14.66
N HIS A 296 -15.08 -6.75 15.44
CA HIS A 296 -13.63 -6.84 15.56
C HIS A 296 -12.95 -7.02 14.17
N PRO A 297 -11.94 -6.20 13.82
CA PRO A 297 -11.39 -6.13 12.47
C PRO A 297 -10.80 -7.46 11.97
N LEU A 298 -10.21 -8.28 12.85
CA LEU A 298 -9.70 -9.62 12.49
C LEU A 298 -10.82 -10.55 12.01
N LYS A 299 -12.02 -10.45 12.59
CA LYS A 299 -13.19 -11.24 12.13
C LYS A 299 -13.61 -10.84 10.72
N ILE A 300 -13.60 -9.52 10.42
CA ILE A 300 -13.97 -8.99 9.11
C ILE A 300 -13.02 -9.53 8.02
N ILE A 301 -11.69 -9.37 8.22
CA ILE A 301 -10.71 -9.82 7.23
C ILE A 301 -10.67 -11.34 7.09
N LYS A 302 -10.95 -12.09 8.16
CA LYS A 302 -11.06 -13.55 8.12
C LYS A 302 -12.23 -14.02 7.27
N VAL A 303 -13.43 -13.47 7.49
CA VAL A 303 -14.61 -13.81 6.69
C VAL A 303 -14.36 -13.50 5.21
N LYS A 304 -13.85 -12.30 4.89
CA LYS A 304 -13.49 -11.93 3.52
C LYS A 304 -12.48 -12.92 2.91
N SER A 305 -11.45 -13.33 3.65
CA SER A 305 -10.43 -14.26 3.14
C SER A 305 -10.97 -15.67 2.88
N ILE A 306 -11.95 -16.12 3.67
CA ILE A 306 -12.63 -17.40 3.41
C ILE A 306 -13.44 -17.33 2.11
N PHE A 307 -14.20 -16.25 1.88
CA PHE A 307 -14.93 -16.06 0.63
C PHE A 307 -13.98 -15.90 -0.57
N PHE A 308 -12.84 -15.20 -0.37
CA PHE A 308 -11.81 -15.10 -1.40
C PHE A 308 -11.19 -16.47 -1.73
N LEU A 309 -11.04 -17.36 -0.77
CA LEU A 309 -10.57 -18.74 -1.01
C LEU A 309 -11.51 -19.48 -1.97
N PHE A 310 -12.81 -19.43 -1.72
CA PHE A 310 -13.79 -20.03 -2.62
C PHE A 310 -13.76 -19.41 -4.02
N PHE A 311 -13.64 -18.08 -4.08
CA PHE A 311 -13.46 -17.35 -5.34
C PHE A 311 -12.19 -17.80 -6.08
N ALA A 312 -11.04 -17.89 -5.40
CA ALA A 312 -9.78 -18.32 -6.00
C ALA A 312 -9.83 -19.76 -6.54
N ILE A 313 -10.56 -20.65 -5.87
CA ILE A 313 -10.79 -22.03 -6.34
C ILE A 313 -11.73 -22.06 -7.55
N SER A 314 -12.72 -21.17 -7.62
CA SER A 314 -13.69 -21.13 -8.73
C SER A 314 -13.14 -20.47 -10.01
N LEU A 315 -12.04 -19.70 -9.93
CA LEU A 315 -11.48 -18.96 -11.06
C LEU A 315 -11.23 -19.81 -12.33
N PRO A 316 -10.57 -21.00 -12.27
CA PRO A 316 -10.34 -21.80 -13.46
C PRO A 316 -11.65 -22.18 -14.16
N PHE A 317 -12.68 -22.53 -13.39
CA PHE A 317 -13.99 -22.87 -13.94
C PHE A 317 -14.68 -21.67 -14.60
N LEU A 318 -14.61 -20.50 -13.95
CA LEU A 318 -15.17 -19.26 -14.52
C LEU A 318 -14.46 -18.84 -15.81
N MET A 319 -13.15 -19.05 -15.89
CA MET A 319 -12.32 -18.69 -17.04
C MET A 319 -12.39 -19.70 -18.20
N THR A 320 -12.95 -20.90 -18.00
CA THR A 320 -13.18 -21.88 -19.09
C THR A 320 -14.40 -21.52 -19.95
N TYR A 321 -15.31 -20.67 -19.46
CA TYR A 321 -16.38 -20.12 -20.29
C TYR A 321 -15.83 -19.14 -21.32
N PRO A 322 -16.56 -18.90 -22.46
CA PRO A 322 -16.14 -17.90 -23.42
C PRO A 322 -15.87 -16.56 -22.74
N LEU A 323 -14.61 -16.15 -22.74
CA LEU A 323 -14.21 -14.88 -22.11
C LEU A 323 -14.87 -13.72 -22.86
N SER A 324 -15.55 -12.88 -22.10
CA SER A 324 -16.11 -11.63 -22.59
C SER A 324 -15.69 -10.48 -21.66
N PRO A 325 -15.64 -9.23 -22.14
CA PRO A 325 -15.36 -8.07 -21.30
C PRO A 325 -16.29 -7.96 -20.09
N SER A 326 -17.57 -8.32 -20.25
CA SER A 326 -18.57 -8.31 -19.17
C SER A 326 -18.28 -9.37 -18.09
N LEU A 327 -17.88 -10.58 -18.51
CA LEU A 327 -17.48 -11.64 -17.56
C LEU A 327 -16.22 -11.22 -16.76
N LEU A 328 -15.21 -10.67 -17.43
CA LEU A 328 -14.01 -10.16 -16.76
C LEU A 328 -14.34 -9.01 -15.80
N PHE A 329 -15.24 -8.13 -16.18
CA PHE A 329 -15.73 -7.07 -15.30
C PHE A 329 -16.37 -7.63 -14.02
N MET A 330 -17.23 -8.65 -14.13
CA MET A 330 -17.83 -9.33 -12.97
C MET A 330 -16.78 -10.03 -12.10
N ILE A 331 -15.79 -10.69 -12.70
CA ILE A 331 -14.68 -11.33 -11.99
C ILE A 331 -13.87 -10.29 -11.21
N GLN A 332 -13.57 -9.14 -11.81
CA GLN A 332 -12.89 -8.04 -11.14
C GLN A 332 -13.72 -7.47 -9.98
N LEU A 333 -15.05 -7.27 -10.17
CA LEU A 333 -15.95 -6.78 -9.11
C LEU A 333 -16.00 -7.71 -7.92
N ILE A 334 -16.11 -9.02 -8.14
CA ILE A 334 -16.10 -10.01 -7.06
C ILE A 334 -14.71 -10.02 -6.40
N GLY A 335 -13.65 -10.06 -7.19
CA GLY A 335 -12.27 -10.08 -6.71
C GLY A 335 -11.94 -8.88 -5.83
N VAL A 336 -12.33 -7.66 -6.24
CA VAL A 336 -12.06 -6.44 -5.46
C VAL A 336 -12.93 -6.35 -4.20
N SER A 337 -14.13 -6.91 -4.24
CA SER A 337 -15.02 -6.96 -3.06
C SER A 337 -14.46 -7.84 -1.95
N LEU A 338 -13.76 -8.90 -2.33
CA LEU A 338 -13.20 -9.90 -1.42
C LEU A 338 -11.69 -9.72 -1.18
N ILE A 339 -11.08 -8.69 -1.76
CA ILE A 339 -9.62 -8.48 -1.75
C ILE A 339 -8.97 -8.77 -0.38
N LEU A 340 -7.88 -9.52 -0.39
CA LEU A 340 -7.07 -9.78 0.79
C LEU A 340 -6.35 -8.49 1.19
N THR A 341 -6.67 -7.95 2.35
CA THR A 341 -6.04 -6.74 2.88
C THR A 341 -5.93 -6.80 4.39
N ALA A 342 -4.87 -6.23 4.95
CA ALA A 342 -4.72 -6.06 6.39
C ALA A 342 -5.70 -5.04 6.98
N VAL A 343 -6.23 -4.12 6.15
CA VAL A 343 -7.20 -3.11 6.58
C VAL A 343 -8.58 -3.77 6.77
N PRO A 344 -9.27 -3.52 7.89
CA PRO A 344 -9.02 -2.54 8.96
C PRO A 344 -8.19 -3.05 10.17
N ALA A 345 -7.58 -4.22 10.10
CA ALA A 345 -6.94 -4.87 11.25
C ALA A 345 -5.48 -4.43 11.49
N VAL A 346 -4.95 -3.47 10.72
CA VAL A 346 -3.54 -3.04 10.78
C VAL A 346 -3.08 -2.70 12.20
N ALA A 347 -3.88 -1.95 12.96
CA ALA A 347 -3.55 -1.60 14.34
C ALA A 347 -3.43 -2.84 15.26
N ALA A 348 -4.26 -3.86 15.03
CA ALA A 348 -4.18 -5.12 15.78
C ALA A 348 -2.90 -5.91 15.46
N LEU A 349 -2.33 -5.74 14.26
CA LEU A 349 -1.05 -6.36 13.89
C LEU A 349 0.12 -5.61 14.53
N ILE A 350 0.10 -4.29 14.49
CA ILE A 350 1.20 -3.42 14.92
C ILE A 350 1.43 -3.49 16.44
N ILE A 351 0.37 -3.53 17.25
CA ILE A 351 0.44 -3.39 18.70
C ILE A 351 1.23 -4.53 19.39
N HIS A 352 1.35 -5.69 18.74
CA HIS A 352 2.06 -6.85 19.27
C HIS A 352 3.59 -6.76 19.16
N TYR A 353 4.10 -5.76 18.45
CA TYR A 353 5.54 -5.52 18.37
C TYR A 353 6.02 -4.61 19.52
N PRO A 354 7.22 -4.87 20.09
CA PRO A 354 7.81 -4.03 21.13
C PRO A 354 7.95 -2.58 20.65
N ILE A 355 7.65 -1.61 21.49
CA ILE A 355 7.57 -0.18 21.14
C ILE A 355 8.84 0.31 20.42
N TYR A 356 10.04 -0.03 20.93
CA TYR A 356 11.34 0.40 20.37
C TYR A 356 11.83 -0.36 19.14
N GLN A 357 11.09 -1.38 18.74
CA GLN A 357 11.39 -2.21 17.56
C GLN A 357 10.19 -2.26 16.61
N ARG A 358 9.07 -1.64 17.03
CA ARG A 358 7.76 -1.68 16.33
C ARG A 358 7.88 -1.14 14.91
N PHE A 359 8.52 0.02 14.75
CA PHE A 359 8.66 0.63 13.43
C PHE A 359 9.53 -0.23 12.51
N ARG A 360 10.68 -0.68 12.99
CA ARG A 360 11.61 -1.51 12.23
C ARG A 360 10.98 -2.83 11.78
N TYR A 361 10.40 -3.59 12.71
CA TYR A 361 9.78 -4.88 12.36
C TYR A 361 8.61 -4.70 11.40
N THR A 362 7.70 -3.79 11.67
CA THR A 362 6.53 -3.56 10.82
C THR A 362 6.93 -3.12 9.41
N SER A 363 7.87 -2.15 9.29
CA SER A 363 8.33 -1.66 7.99
C SER A 363 9.05 -2.71 7.18
N ILE A 364 9.97 -3.46 7.80
CA ILE A 364 10.76 -4.49 7.10
C ILE A 364 9.85 -5.63 6.61
N ILE A 365 8.96 -6.13 7.47
CA ILE A 365 8.05 -7.23 7.12
C ILE A 365 7.11 -6.78 6.00
N TYR A 366 6.53 -5.59 6.10
CA TYR A 366 5.66 -5.01 5.06
C TYR A 366 6.39 -4.87 3.73
N ALA A 367 7.60 -4.29 3.73
CA ALA A 367 8.38 -4.06 2.53
C ALA A 367 8.82 -5.36 1.87
N LEU A 368 9.34 -6.33 2.66
CA LEU A 368 9.79 -7.62 2.16
C LEU A 368 8.62 -8.45 1.62
N ALA A 369 7.50 -8.51 2.35
CA ALA A 369 6.32 -9.25 1.90
C ALA A 369 5.82 -8.72 0.55
N ARG A 370 5.74 -7.41 0.39
CA ARG A 370 5.31 -6.79 -0.86
C ARG A 370 6.32 -6.97 -2.00
N ALA A 371 7.60 -6.74 -1.74
CA ALA A 371 8.63 -6.87 -2.76
C ALA A 371 8.73 -8.32 -3.28
N LEU A 372 8.85 -9.29 -2.38
CA LEU A 372 8.93 -10.70 -2.75
C LEU A 372 7.66 -11.18 -3.45
N MET A 373 6.48 -10.80 -2.92
CA MET A 373 5.22 -11.24 -3.49
C MET A 373 4.96 -10.61 -4.85
N SER A 374 5.35 -9.35 -5.08
CA SER A 374 5.24 -8.72 -6.40
C SER A 374 6.07 -9.46 -7.46
N ILE A 375 7.26 -9.94 -7.11
CA ILE A 375 8.11 -10.74 -8.00
C ILE A 375 7.48 -12.12 -8.26
N ILE A 376 7.09 -12.82 -7.19
CA ILE A 376 6.50 -14.17 -7.28
C ILE A 376 5.24 -14.15 -8.14
N ILE A 377 4.38 -13.15 -7.96
CA ILE A 377 3.14 -13.02 -8.71
C ILE A 377 3.39 -12.66 -10.18
N ALA A 378 4.23 -11.66 -10.44
CA ALA A 378 4.46 -11.19 -11.80
C ALA A 378 5.02 -12.31 -12.71
N PHE A 379 6.04 -13.02 -12.23
CA PHE A 379 6.64 -14.12 -12.99
C PHE A 379 5.89 -15.43 -12.84
N GLY A 380 5.45 -15.75 -11.62
CA GLY A 380 4.77 -17.01 -11.32
C GLY A 380 3.43 -17.13 -12.02
N LEU A 381 2.68 -16.04 -12.14
CA LEU A 381 1.37 -16.06 -12.77
C LEU A 381 1.50 -16.29 -14.29
N VAL A 382 2.44 -15.62 -14.96
CA VAL A 382 2.71 -15.83 -16.38
C VAL A 382 3.17 -17.27 -16.62
N PHE A 383 4.18 -17.73 -15.89
CA PHE A 383 4.70 -19.09 -16.04
C PHE A 383 3.66 -20.18 -15.78
N LEU A 384 2.87 -20.03 -14.71
CA LEU A 384 1.87 -21.04 -14.34
C LEU A 384 0.67 -21.02 -15.30
N THR A 385 0.27 -19.84 -15.82
CA THR A 385 -0.80 -19.80 -16.83
C THR A 385 -0.36 -20.34 -18.17
N ASP A 386 0.89 -20.17 -18.57
CA ASP A 386 1.44 -20.76 -19.78
C ASP A 386 1.50 -22.30 -19.66
N ALA A 387 1.90 -22.83 -18.49
CA ALA A 387 2.07 -24.26 -18.30
C ALA A 387 0.76 -25.01 -18.00
N PHE A 388 -0.17 -24.40 -17.26
CA PHE A 388 -1.38 -25.05 -16.73
C PHE A 388 -2.68 -24.32 -17.10
N GLY A 389 -2.62 -23.35 -18.01
CA GLY A 389 -3.78 -22.54 -18.35
C GLY A 389 -4.31 -21.78 -17.13
N TYR A 390 -5.62 -21.57 -17.08
CA TYR A 390 -6.25 -20.81 -15.99
C TYR A 390 -6.15 -21.49 -14.59
N TRP A 391 -5.78 -22.77 -14.52
CA TRP A 391 -5.46 -23.44 -13.25
C TRP A 391 -4.24 -22.82 -12.54
N GLY A 392 -3.32 -22.24 -13.31
CA GLY A 392 -2.18 -21.48 -12.76
C GLY A 392 -2.59 -20.35 -11.82
N LEU A 393 -3.75 -19.73 -12.05
CA LEU A 393 -4.30 -18.70 -11.15
C LEU A 393 -4.58 -19.24 -9.76
N SER A 394 -5.29 -20.36 -9.68
CA SER A 394 -5.61 -20.99 -8.40
C SER A 394 -4.38 -21.58 -7.72
N MET A 395 -3.45 -22.17 -8.47
CA MET A 395 -2.18 -22.68 -7.94
C MET A 395 -1.40 -21.61 -7.19
N LEU A 396 -1.56 -20.35 -7.55
CA LEU A 396 -0.87 -19.23 -6.91
C LEU A 396 -1.74 -18.54 -5.86
N LEU A 397 -3.00 -18.23 -6.16
CA LEU A 397 -3.86 -17.47 -5.25
C LEU A 397 -4.33 -18.30 -4.03
N VAL A 398 -4.55 -19.61 -4.18
CA VAL A 398 -5.00 -20.47 -3.09
C VAL A 398 -3.96 -20.60 -1.97
N PRO A 399 -2.67 -20.91 -2.22
CA PRO A 399 -1.66 -20.94 -1.16
C PRO A 399 -1.47 -19.59 -0.46
N VAL A 400 -1.51 -18.48 -1.21
CA VAL A 400 -1.44 -17.12 -0.64
C VAL A 400 -2.61 -16.87 0.29
N THR A 401 -3.81 -17.26 -0.10
CA THR A 401 -5.03 -17.09 0.72
C THR A 401 -4.98 -17.96 1.97
N LEU A 402 -4.54 -19.21 1.87
CA LEU A 402 -4.38 -20.10 3.01
C LEU A 402 -3.34 -19.54 4.00
N GLY A 403 -2.22 -19.03 3.50
CA GLY A 403 -1.22 -18.33 4.31
C GLY A 403 -1.80 -17.10 5.02
N PHE A 404 -2.58 -16.28 4.31
CA PHE A 404 -3.28 -15.13 4.88
C PHE A 404 -4.25 -15.56 6.02
N ILE A 405 -5.07 -16.59 5.79
CA ILE A 405 -6.00 -17.12 6.80
C ILE A 405 -5.24 -17.63 8.03
N TRP A 406 -4.12 -18.32 7.82
CA TRP A 406 -3.27 -18.80 8.93
C TRP A 406 -2.72 -17.61 9.74
N GLY A 407 -2.24 -16.57 9.07
CA GLY A 407 -1.77 -15.35 9.72
C GLY A 407 -2.86 -14.69 10.57
N VAL A 408 -4.06 -14.51 10.00
CA VAL A 408 -5.21 -13.94 10.73
C VAL A 408 -5.59 -14.80 11.95
N LYS A 409 -5.64 -16.12 11.80
CA LYS A 409 -5.91 -17.04 12.93
C LYS A 409 -4.86 -16.92 14.05
N HIS A 410 -3.60 -16.67 13.72
CA HIS A 410 -2.54 -16.46 14.71
C HIS A 410 -2.82 -15.19 15.52
N PHE A 411 -3.16 -14.06 14.87
CA PHE A 411 -3.51 -12.82 15.56
C PHE A 411 -4.82 -12.92 16.36
N GLU A 412 -5.81 -13.65 15.87
CA GLU A 412 -7.04 -13.94 16.66
C GLU A 412 -6.74 -14.65 17.99
N LYS A 413 -5.74 -15.55 17.99
CA LYS A 413 -5.31 -16.22 19.22
C LYS A 413 -4.58 -15.26 20.17
N LEU A 414 -3.76 -14.35 19.64
CA LEU A 414 -3.05 -13.36 20.44
C LEU A 414 -4.01 -12.35 21.08
N GLU A 415 -5.01 -11.90 20.33
CA GLU A 415 -6.03 -10.95 20.81
C GLU A 415 -7.10 -11.64 21.71
N GLY A 416 -7.08 -12.96 21.87
CA GLY A 416 -8.10 -13.69 22.61
C GLY A 416 -9.50 -13.65 21.97
N VAL A 417 -9.58 -13.27 20.71
CA VAL A 417 -10.82 -13.15 19.93
C VAL A 417 -11.31 -14.54 19.55
N ARG A 418 -12.19 -15.12 20.37
CA ARG A 418 -12.92 -16.34 19.99
C ARG A 418 -14.08 -15.99 19.07
N LEU A 419 -14.22 -16.75 17.98
CA LEU A 419 -15.42 -16.74 17.14
C LEU A 419 -16.57 -17.41 17.92
N ASN A 420 -17.12 -16.74 18.92
CA ASN A 420 -18.41 -17.14 19.44
C ASN A 420 -19.47 -16.49 18.53
N PHE A 421 -19.97 -17.24 17.55
CA PHE A 421 -21.20 -16.92 16.82
C PHE A 421 -22.46 -17.03 17.70
N ALA A 422 -22.28 -17.32 18.98
CA ALA A 422 -23.38 -17.43 19.94
C ALA A 422 -22.97 -16.68 21.22
N LYS A 423 -23.58 -15.52 21.43
CA LYS A 423 -23.61 -14.65 22.62
C LYS A 423 -22.85 -13.32 22.41
N GLU A 424 -23.57 -12.41 21.80
CA GLU A 424 -23.76 -11.03 22.29
C GLU A 424 -25.03 -10.47 21.65
#